data_c5b8ee5c6527dccdefb541b34c72402f
#
_entry.id   c5b8ee5c6527dccdefb541b34c72402f
#
_cell.length_a   1.000
_cell.length_b   1.000
_cell.length_c   1.000
_cell.angle_alpha   90.00
_cell.angle_beta   90.00
_cell.angle_gamma   90.00
#
_symmetry.space_group_name_H-M   'P 1'
#
loop_
_entity.id
_entity.type
_entity.pdbx_description
1 polymer ?
#
loop_
_entity_poly.entity_id
_entity_poly.type
_entity_poly.pdbx_seq_one_letter_code
_entity_poly.pdbx_strand_id
1 'polypeptide(L)'
;NYTEDKKYLAVITNNGLWIKDIYNEKILMINASSINKNELSNTYISEFDKNFEIIRNIKSSKIDITNKEWIVKDAEIYIQNNREIVKSLRLMTNFDYKLIQNLFSNMSSLSFMELIEMRTNYKKLNYSLTEIDLQLFKLISFPFYFILMFIFSAIIMMNTKAFKNKSIKIIIGLFLSVIIYYINNFFYILGTSEKISVVSSIIIPLTFLTIINFLFLRNINAK
;
A
#
# COMPACT_ATOMS: atom_id res chain seq x y z
N ASN A 1 -22.18 -16.35 5.22
CA ASN A 1 -21.70 -15.35 4.26
C ASN A 1 -20.28 -14.98 4.67
N TYR A 2 -19.30 -15.80 4.23
CA TYR A 2 -17.90 -15.38 4.26
C TYR A 2 -17.76 -14.36 3.13
N THR A 3 -17.73 -13.08 3.47
CA THR A 3 -17.19 -12.06 2.59
C THR A 3 -15.75 -12.46 2.32
N GLU A 4 -15.43 -12.78 1.06
CA GLU A 4 -14.05 -12.97 0.61
C GLU A 4 -13.29 -11.68 0.94
N ASP A 5 -12.54 -11.69 2.04
CA ASP A 5 -11.59 -10.65 2.37
C ASP A 5 -10.44 -10.75 1.34
N LYS A 6 -10.63 -10.06 0.21
CA LYS A 6 -9.63 -9.90 -0.86
C LYS A 6 -8.39 -9.11 -0.40
N LYS A 7 -8.33 -8.79 0.89
CA LYS A 7 -7.43 -7.79 1.45
C LYS A 7 -5.99 -8.29 1.63
N TYR A 8 -5.78 -9.58 1.82
CA TYR A 8 -4.46 -10.12 2.16
C TYR A 8 -4.16 -11.41 1.41
N LEU A 9 -3.54 -11.29 0.22
CA LEU A 9 -2.96 -12.42 -0.50
C LEU A 9 -1.47 -12.62 -0.17
N ALA A 10 -0.84 -11.62 0.49
CA ALA A 10 0.51 -11.73 1.02
C ALA A 10 0.62 -10.93 2.33
N VAL A 11 1.21 -11.55 3.35
CA VAL A 11 1.38 -10.96 4.68
C VAL A 11 2.75 -11.33 5.24
N ILE A 12 3.48 -10.37 5.81
CA ILE A 12 4.63 -10.65 6.68
C ILE A 12 4.16 -10.65 8.12
N THR A 13 4.47 -11.73 8.80
CA THR A 13 4.24 -11.89 10.24
C THR A 13 5.58 -12.13 10.94
N ASN A 14 5.58 -12.19 12.27
CA ASN A 14 6.74 -12.59 13.05
C ASN A 14 7.24 -14.01 12.67
N ASN A 15 6.38 -14.83 12.06
CA ASN A 15 6.66 -16.20 11.63
C ASN A 15 7.03 -16.30 10.13
N GLY A 16 7.31 -15.18 9.48
CA GLY A 16 7.74 -15.12 8.09
C GLY A 16 6.70 -14.57 7.10
N LEU A 17 6.96 -14.84 5.84
CA LEU A 17 6.14 -14.44 4.70
C LEU A 17 5.06 -15.47 4.42
N TRP A 18 3.83 -15.02 4.21
CA TRP A 18 2.72 -15.83 3.72
C TRP A 18 2.21 -15.25 2.40
N ILE A 19 2.06 -16.10 1.39
CA ILE A 19 1.47 -15.73 0.08
C ILE A 19 0.39 -16.74 -0.26
N LYS A 20 -0.78 -16.25 -0.67
CA LYS A 20 -1.81 -17.02 -1.36
C LYS A 20 -1.76 -16.64 -2.83
N ASP A 21 -1.49 -17.59 -3.72
CA ASP A 21 -1.51 -17.37 -5.17
C ASP A 21 -2.57 -18.29 -5.81
N ILE A 22 -3.16 -17.83 -6.91
CA ILE A 22 -4.07 -18.64 -7.71
C ILE A 22 -3.51 -18.67 -9.13
N TYR A 23 -2.96 -19.82 -9.51
CA TYR A 23 -2.36 -20.02 -10.82
C TYR A 23 -2.94 -21.26 -11.51
N ASN A 24 -3.46 -21.11 -12.73
CA ASN A 24 -4.08 -22.20 -13.51
C ASN A 24 -5.08 -23.03 -12.70
N GLU A 25 -6.00 -22.35 -12.01
CA GLU A 25 -7.08 -22.97 -11.22
C GLU A 25 -6.61 -23.74 -9.97
N LYS A 26 -5.34 -23.66 -9.65
CA LYS A 26 -4.74 -24.20 -8.43
C LYS A 26 -4.48 -23.08 -7.43
N ILE A 27 -4.68 -23.38 -6.17
CA ILE A 27 -4.42 -22.45 -5.07
C ILE A 27 -3.09 -22.86 -4.43
N LEU A 28 -2.15 -21.93 -4.40
CA LEU A 28 -0.85 -22.07 -3.76
C LEU A 28 -0.85 -21.30 -2.44
N MET A 29 -0.67 -21.98 -1.33
CA MET A 29 -0.39 -21.37 -0.03
C MET A 29 1.10 -21.52 0.27
N ILE A 30 1.81 -20.41 0.27
CA ILE A 30 3.26 -20.35 0.38
C ILE A 30 3.61 -19.71 1.72
N ASN A 31 4.41 -20.38 2.51
CA ASN A 31 5.02 -19.85 3.71
C ASN A 31 6.54 -19.90 3.60
N ALA A 32 7.23 -18.81 3.85
CA ALA A 32 8.69 -18.74 3.88
C ALA A 32 9.16 -18.05 5.17
N SER A 33 10.19 -18.58 5.80
CA SER A 33 10.72 -18.00 7.04
C SER A 33 11.37 -16.64 6.83
N SER A 34 12.01 -16.41 5.67
CA SER A 34 12.65 -15.15 5.33
C SER A 34 12.83 -14.97 3.82
N ILE A 35 12.99 -13.71 3.43
CA ILE A 35 13.38 -13.31 2.06
C ILE A 35 14.80 -12.76 2.12
N ASN A 36 15.69 -13.27 1.29
CA ASN A 36 17.04 -12.79 1.18
C ASN A 36 17.33 -12.47 -0.29
N LYS A 37 17.35 -11.17 -0.66
CA LYS A 37 17.41 -10.75 -2.06
C LYS A 37 16.30 -11.46 -2.85
N ASN A 38 16.64 -12.22 -3.88
CA ASN A 38 15.75 -12.96 -4.75
C ASN A 38 15.53 -14.44 -4.35
N GLU A 39 15.87 -14.82 -3.12
CA GLU A 39 15.65 -16.17 -2.60
C GLU A 39 14.73 -16.17 -1.39
N LEU A 40 13.79 -17.13 -1.36
CA LEU A 40 13.03 -17.50 -0.16
C LEU A 40 13.76 -18.61 0.58
N SER A 41 13.78 -18.51 1.91
CA SER A 41 14.43 -19.51 2.78
C SER A 41 13.40 -20.29 3.58
N ASN A 42 13.67 -21.60 3.78
CA ASN A 42 12.82 -22.51 4.56
C ASN A 42 11.35 -22.39 4.18
N THR A 43 11.05 -22.68 2.93
CA THR A 43 9.74 -22.46 2.35
C THR A 43 8.92 -23.74 2.39
N TYR A 44 7.64 -23.58 2.73
CA TYR A 44 6.62 -24.60 2.67
C TYR A 44 5.50 -24.15 1.74
N ILE A 45 5.16 -24.95 0.75
CA ILE A 45 4.14 -24.67 -0.26
C ILE A 45 3.10 -25.78 -0.22
N SER A 46 1.84 -25.41 0.02
CA SER A 46 0.70 -26.31 -0.15
C SER A 46 -0.05 -25.95 -1.42
N GLU A 47 -0.19 -26.91 -2.31
CA GLU A 47 -0.93 -26.81 -3.56
C GLU A 47 -2.29 -27.46 -3.40
N PHE A 48 -3.38 -26.71 -3.66
CA PHE A 48 -4.75 -27.16 -3.57
C PHE A 48 -5.43 -27.09 -4.94
N ASP A 49 -6.45 -27.89 -5.12
CA ASP A 49 -7.38 -27.75 -6.22
C ASP A 49 -8.43 -26.66 -5.96
N LYS A 50 -9.40 -26.51 -6.89
CA LYS A 50 -10.54 -25.57 -6.77
C LYS A 50 -11.46 -25.87 -5.58
N ASN A 51 -11.50 -27.11 -5.10
CA ASN A 51 -12.34 -27.54 -3.99
C ASN A 51 -11.63 -27.46 -2.64
N PHE A 52 -10.41 -26.87 -2.62
CA PHE A 52 -9.51 -26.84 -1.45
C PHE A 52 -9.03 -28.23 -0.99
N GLU A 53 -9.01 -29.23 -1.89
CA GLU A 53 -8.36 -30.50 -1.61
C GLU A 53 -6.84 -30.40 -1.86
N ILE A 54 -6.05 -30.96 -0.95
CA ILE A 54 -4.58 -30.91 -1.05
C ILE A 54 -4.12 -31.82 -2.20
N ILE A 55 -3.47 -31.22 -3.20
CA ILE A 55 -2.82 -31.96 -4.30
C ILE A 55 -1.46 -32.47 -3.85
N ARG A 56 -0.64 -31.57 -3.29
CA ARG A 56 0.70 -31.88 -2.77
C ARG A 56 1.20 -30.78 -1.85
N ASN A 57 2.17 -31.15 -1.01
CA ASN A 57 2.96 -30.22 -0.21
C ASN A 57 4.42 -30.27 -0.67
N ILE A 58 5.07 -29.12 -0.74
CA ILE A 58 6.45 -28.96 -1.17
C ILE A 58 7.21 -28.25 -0.08
N LYS A 59 8.32 -28.82 0.37
CA LYS A 59 9.24 -28.19 1.31
C LYS A 59 10.57 -27.98 0.63
N SER A 60 11.19 -26.80 0.85
CA SER A 60 12.51 -26.51 0.32
C SER A 60 13.26 -25.57 1.24
N SER A 61 14.57 -25.73 1.31
CA SER A 61 15.45 -24.81 2.03
C SER A 61 15.64 -23.48 1.30
N LYS A 62 15.62 -23.52 -0.06
CA LYS A 62 15.86 -22.33 -0.90
C LYS A 62 15.03 -22.37 -2.18
N ILE A 63 14.37 -21.26 -2.47
CA ILE A 63 13.60 -21.06 -3.71
C ILE A 63 14.06 -19.75 -4.35
N ASP A 64 14.47 -19.81 -5.60
CA ASP A 64 14.75 -18.62 -6.41
C ASP A 64 13.45 -18.07 -6.97
N ILE A 65 13.17 -16.79 -6.67
CA ILE A 65 11.95 -16.07 -7.02
C ILE A 65 12.21 -14.90 -7.98
N THR A 66 13.36 -14.90 -8.65
CA THR A 66 13.76 -13.82 -9.57
C THR A 66 12.69 -13.55 -10.62
N ASN A 67 12.08 -14.60 -11.16
CA ASN A 67 11.05 -14.56 -12.18
C ASN A 67 9.76 -15.22 -11.66
N LYS A 68 8.69 -15.16 -12.44
CA LYS A 68 7.43 -15.86 -12.15
C LYS A 68 7.52 -17.38 -12.24
N GLU A 69 8.58 -17.92 -12.85
CA GLU A 69 8.95 -19.32 -12.81
C GLU A 69 9.94 -19.51 -11.66
N TRP A 70 9.44 -19.95 -10.51
CA TRP A 70 10.27 -20.17 -9.33
C TRP A 70 11.05 -21.47 -9.46
N ILE A 71 12.31 -21.43 -9.09
CA ILE A 71 13.17 -22.59 -9.06
C ILE A 71 13.30 -23.07 -7.61
N VAL A 72 12.58 -24.14 -7.29
CA VAL A 72 12.59 -24.77 -5.97
C VAL A 72 13.76 -25.74 -5.92
N LYS A 73 14.79 -25.44 -5.11
CA LYS A 73 16.00 -26.26 -4.97
C LYS A 73 15.80 -27.31 -3.88
N ASP A 74 16.28 -28.54 -4.13
CA ASP A 74 16.18 -29.65 -3.19
C ASP A 74 14.77 -29.82 -2.61
N ALA A 75 13.79 -29.94 -3.51
CA ALA A 75 12.39 -30.00 -3.17
C ALA A 75 12.00 -31.37 -2.60
N GLU A 76 11.47 -31.35 -1.39
CA GLU A 76 10.77 -32.51 -0.80
C GLU A 76 9.29 -32.39 -1.12
N ILE A 77 8.78 -33.27 -1.92
CA ILE A 77 7.38 -33.29 -2.37
C ILE A 77 6.63 -34.40 -1.62
N TYR A 78 5.53 -34.03 -0.98
CA TYR A 78 4.66 -34.94 -0.27
C TYR A 78 3.33 -35.04 -1.02
N ILE A 79 3.01 -36.23 -1.53
CA ILE A 79 1.72 -36.54 -2.20
C ILE A 79 1.09 -37.68 -1.40
N GLN A 80 -0.04 -37.40 -0.73
CA GLN A 80 -0.67 -38.33 0.21
C GLN A 80 0.35 -38.88 1.22
N ASN A 81 0.72 -40.18 1.14
CA ASN A 81 1.68 -40.82 2.03
C ASN A 81 3.09 -41.00 1.41
N ASN A 82 3.28 -40.58 0.17
CA ASN A 82 4.55 -40.73 -0.53
C ASN A 82 5.40 -39.48 -0.42
N ARG A 83 6.71 -39.65 -0.18
CA ARG A 83 7.71 -38.59 -0.18
C ARG A 83 8.67 -38.80 -1.35
N GLU A 84 8.86 -37.78 -2.13
CA GLU A 84 9.80 -37.71 -3.25
C GLU A 84 10.76 -36.56 -3.04
N ILE A 85 12.05 -36.72 -3.35
CA ILE A 85 13.05 -35.67 -3.28
C ILE A 85 13.56 -35.39 -4.70
N VAL A 86 13.41 -34.13 -5.13
CA VAL A 86 13.82 -33.70 -6.47
C VAL A 86 14.81 -32.56 -6.32
N LYS A 87 15.96 -32.66 -7.02
CA LYS A 87 17.03 -31.64 -6.97
C LYS A 87 16.54 -30.23 -7.39
N SER A 88 15.64 -30.16 -8.34
CA SER A 88 15.09 -28.92 -8.82
C SER A 88 13.66 -29.11 -9.35
N LEU A 89 12.73 -28.29 -8.87
CA LEU A 89 11.35 -28.24 -9.33
C LEU A 89 11.04 -26.85 -9.83
N ARG A 90 10.40 -26.72 -10.99
CA ARG A 90 9.90 -25.45 -11.52
C ARG A 90 8.46 -25.27 -11.09
N LEU A 91 8.15 -24.14 -10.47
CA LEU A 91 6.83 -23.77 -10.01
C LEU A 91 6.43 -22.44 -10.64
N MET A 92 5.37 -22.45 -11.42
CA MET A 92 4.82 -21.22 -12.02
C MET A 92 3.93 -20.51 -11.01
N THR A 93 4.15 -19.18 -10.85
CA THR A 93 3.41 -18.31 -9.95
C THR A 93 3.10 -16.98 -10.63
N ASN A 94 2.19 -16.21 -10.05
CA ASN A 94 1.97 -14.81 -10.47
C ASN A 94 2.98 -13.84 -9.85
N PHE A 95 3.77 -14.30 -8.88
CA PHE A 95 4.71 -13.50 -8.10
C PHE A 95 6.14 -13.64 -8.61
N ASP A 96 6.82 -12.52 -8.76
CA ASP A 96 8.27 -12.42 -8.91
C ASP A 96 8.87 -11.64 -7.73
N TYR A 97 10.19 -11.59 -7.63
CA TYR A 97 10.88 -10.87 -6.58
C TYR A 97 10.45 -9.40 -6.48
N LYS A 98 10.33 -8.71 -7.64
CA LYS A 98 9.98 -7.28 -7.69
C LYS A 98 8.58 -7.04 -7.13
N LEU A 99 7.62 -7.89 -7.50
CA LEU A 99 6.25 -7.78 -7.00
C LEU A 99 6.18 -8.06 -5.49
N ILE A 100 6.87 -9.11 -5.02
CA ILE A 100 6.94 -9.42 -3.59
C ILE A 100 7.59 -8.26 -2.83
N GLN A 101 8.71 -7.72 -3.31
CA GLN A 101 9.38 -6.57 -2.69
C GLN A 101 8.46 -5.35 -2.62
N ASN A 102 7.72 -5.06 -3.69
CA ASN A 102 6.79 -3.94 -3.74
C ASN A 102 5.60 -4.11 -2.78
N LEU A 103 5.10 -5.35 -2.60
CA LEU A 103 4.03 -5.64 -1.62
C LEU A 103 4.42 -5.26 -0.19
N PHE A 104 5.71 -5.34 0.13
CA PHE A 104 6.24 -5.09 1.48
C PHE A 104 6.99 -3.77 1.61
N SER A 105 7.18 -3.04 0.50
CA SER A 105 7.75 -1.70 0.55
C SER A 105 6.73 -0.70 1.11
N ASN A 106 7.24 0.33 1.77
CA ASN A 106 6.40 1.43 2.17
C ASN A 106 5.90 2.17 0.91
N MET A 107 4.59 2.16 0.66
CA MET A 107 3.99 2.81 -0.52
C MET A 107 4.37 4.30 -0.64
N SER A 108 4.65 4.97 0.48
CA SER A 108 5.06 6.37 0.47
C SER A 108 6.47 6.60 -0.07
N SER A 109 7.30 5.55 -0.19
CA SER A 109 8.65 5.61 -0.75
C SER A 109 8.70 5.27 -2.24
N LEU A 110 7.60 4.77 -2.81
CA LEU A 110 7.50 4.43 -4.22
C LEU A 110 7.31 5.68 -5.09
N SER A 111 7.96 5.69 -6.23
CA SER A 111 7.74 6.71 -7.26
C SER A 111 6.35 6.58 -7.88
N PHE A 112 5.90 7.65 -8.55
CA PHE A 112 4.60 7.65 -9.24
C PHE A 112 4.47 6.52 -10.28
N MET A 113 5.55 6.23 -11.03
CA MET A 113 5.56 5.17 -12.04
C MET A 113 5.50 3.76 -11.41
N GLU A 114 6.22 3.55 -10.31
CA GLU A 114 6.17 2.29 -9.57
C GLU A 114 4.79 2.03 -8.97
N LEU A 115 4.10 3.08 -8.49
CA LEU A 115 2.72 2.96 -8.02
C LEU A 115 1.74 2.58 -9.15
N ILE A 116 1.91 3.12 -10.37
CA ILE A 116 1.10 2.74 -11.53
C ILE A 116 1.35 1.27 -11.92
N GLU A 117 2.62 0.85 -11.93
CA GLU A 117 2.98 -0.55 -12.20
C GLU A 117 2.38 -1.48 -11.12
N MET A 118 2.52 -1.11 -9.86
CA MET A 118 1.95 -1.83 -8.73
C MET A 118 0.42 -1.91 -8.82
N ARG A 119 -0.27 -0.81 -9.15
CA ARG A 119 -1.71 -0.78 -9.38
C ARG A 119 -2.15 -1.79 -10.44
N THR A 120 -1.40 -1.85 -11.53
CA THR A 120 -1.68 -2.79 -12.64
C THR A 120 -1.52 -4.25 -12.21
N ASN A 121 -0.48 -4.54 -11.42
CA ASN A 121 -0.23 -5.87 -10.89
C ASN A 121 -1.29 -6.28 -9.87
N TYR A 122 -1.66 -5.39 -8.95
CA TYR A 122 -2.73 -5.61 -7.98
C TYR A 122 -4.07 -5.90 -8.66
N LYS A 123 -4.39 -5.14 -9.72
CA LYS A 123 -5.62 -5.38 -10.50
C LYS A 123 -5.64 -6.76 -11.14
N LYS A 124 -4.51 -7.23 -11.70
CA LYS A 124 -4.39 -8.58 -12.29
C LYS A 124 -4.56 -9.68 -11.25
N LEU A 125 -4.08 -9.45 -10.03
CA LEU A 125 -4.15 -10.39 -8.91
C LEU A 125 -5.46 -10.28 -8.12
N ASN A 126 -6.38 -9.40 -8.52
CA ASN A 126 -7.65 -9.12 -7.85
C ASN A 126 -7.49 -8.61 -6.39
N TYR A 127 -6.40 -7.86 -6.12
CA TYR A 127 -6.17 -7.17 -4.85
C TYR A 127 -6.99 -5.90 -4.70
N SER A 128 -7.19 -5.46 -3.44
CA SER A 128 -7.71 -4.12 -3.17
C SER A 128 -6.76 -3.04 -3.70
N LEU A 129 -7.31 -2.11 -4.46
CA LEU A 129 -6.58 -0.97 -5.03
C LEU A 129 -6.64 0.27 -4.13
N THR A 130 -7.39 0.22 -3.03
CA THR A 130 -7.74 1.38 -2.20
C THR A 130 -6.51 2.14 -1.71
N GLU A 131 -5.52 1.46 -1.16
CA GLU A 131 -4.31 2.10 -0.63
C GLU A 131 -3.43 2.71 -1.74
N ILE A 132 -3.30 2.01 -2.88
CA ILE A 132 -2.52 2.49 -4.03
C ILE A 132 -3.20 3.70 -4.66
N ASP A 133 -4.51 3.63 -4.85
CA ASP A 133 -5.29 4.72 -5.41
C ASP A 133 -5.24 5.95 -4.50
N LEU A 134 -5.34 5.77 -3.17
CA LEU A 134 -5.15 6.85 -2.20
C LEU A 134 -3.78 7.51 -2.33
N GLN A 135 -2.71 6.72 -2.42
CA GLN A 135 -1.37 7.26 -2.56
C GLN A 135 -1.18 8.00 -3.88
N LEU A 136 -1.70 7.47 -4.99
CA LEU A 136 -1.69 8.14 -6.29
C LEU A 136 -2.45 9.47 -6.26
N PHE A 137 -3.69 9.48 -5.73
CA PHE A 137 -4.49 10.71 -5.61
C PHE A 137 -3.84 11.72 -4.67
N LYS A 138 -3.20 11.27 -3.59
CA LYS A 138 -2.42 12.13 -2.69
C LYS A 138 -1.26 12.80 -3.42
N LEU A 139 -0.49 12.06 -4.22
CA LEU A 139 0.62 12.62 -5.00
C LEU A 139 0.14 13.64 -6.03
N ILE A 140 -0.96 13.36 -6.74
CA ILE A 140 -1.55 14.29 -7.73
C ILE A 140 -2.09 15.55 -7.05
N SER A 141 -2.70 15.42 -5.88
CA SER A 141 -3.30 16.55 -5.14
C SER A 141 -2.26 17.38 -4.37
N PHE A 142 -1.06 16.86 -4.15
CA PHE A 142 -0.01 17.52 -3.37
C PHE A 142 0.36 18.93 -3.88
N PRO A 143 0.53 19.20 -5.18
CA PRO A 143 0.80 20.55 -5.67
C PRO A 143 -0.32 21.54 -5.33
N PHE A 144 -1.59 21.12 -5.44
CA PHE A 144 -2.74 21.97 -5.10
C PHE A 144 -2.79 22.26 -3.61
N TYR A 145 -2.55 21.24 -2.78
CA TYR A 145 -2.43 21.39 -1.34
C TYR A 145 -1.32 22.41 -0.97
N PHE A 146 -0.17 22.31 -1.62
CA PHE A 146 0.96 23.21 -1.39
C PHE A 146 0.61 24.67 -1.73
N ILE A 147 -0.05 24.90 -2.88
CA ILE A 147 -0.51 26.25 -3.28
C ILE A 147 -1.50 26.81 -2.23
N LEU A 148 -2.47 26.01 -1.79
CA LEU A 148 -3.44 26.43 -0.79
C LEU A 148 -2.80 26.76 0.55
N MET A 149 -1.80 25.99 0.99
CA MET A 149 -1.03 26.26 2.21
C MET A 149 -0.18 27.52 2.08
N PHE A 150 0.38 27.79 0.90
CA PHE A 150 1.12 29.02 0.63
C PHE A 150 0.20 30.25 0.74
N ILE A 151 -0.98 30.19 0.10
CA ILE A 151 -2.00 31.25 0.19
C ILE A 151 -2.42 31.47 1.65
N PHE A 152 -2.68 30.38 2.39
CA PHE A 152 -3.05 30.43 3.79
C PHE A 152 -1.98 31.12 4.65
N SER A 153 -0.73 30.79 4.45
CA SER A 153 0.41 31.43 5.13
C SER A 153 0.52 32.91 4.82
N ALA A 154 0.37 33.29 3.54
CA ALA A 154 0.37 34.66 3.11
C ALA A 154 -0.76 35.49 3.78
N ILE A 155 -1.97 34.91 3.85
CA ILE A 155 -3.13 35.53 4.51
C ILE A 155 -2.83 35.83 5.99
N ILE A 156 -2.24 34.87 6.72
CA ILE A 156 -1.88 35.08 8.15
C ILE A 156 -0.86 36.18 8.29
N MET A 157 0.14 36.22 7.43
CA MET A 157 1.20 37.26 7.48
C MET A 157 0.68 38.65 7.11
N MET A 158 -0.24 38.74 6.15
CA MET A 158 -0.83 40.02 5.71
C MET A 158 -1.86 40.60 6.70
N ASN A 159 -2.46 39.76 7.55
CA ASN A 159 -3.45 40.20 8.52
C ASN A 159 -2.80 40.99 9.67
N THR A 160 -2.59 42.26 9.42
CA THR A 160 -1.94 43.18 10.39
C THR A 160 -2.86 43.59 11.55
N LYS A 161 -4.19 43.49 11.36
CA LYS A 161 -5.18 43.92 12.36
C LYS A 161 -5.34 42.93 13.49
N ALA A 162 -5.33 41.61 13.20
CA ALA A 162 -5.48 40.58 14.22
C ALA A 162 -4.26 40.46 15.15
N PHE A 163 -3.04 40.66 14.59
CA PHE A 163 -1.81 40.48 15.34
C PHE A 163 -0.77 41.52 14.91
N LYS A 164 -0.38 42.43 15.81
CA LYS A 164 0.65 43.45 15.54
C LYS A 164 2.07 42.87 15.54
N ASN A 165 2.32 41.85 16.36
CA ASN A 165 3.65 41.24 16.51
C ASN A 165 3.88 40.14 15.46
N LYS A 166 4.99 40.24 14.69
CA LYS A 166 5.38 39.27 13.65
C LYS A 166 5.64 37.88 14.23
N SER A 167 6.23 37.78 15.42
CA SER A 167 6.51 36.47 16.05
C SER A 167 5.23 35.73 16.41
N ILE A 168 4.20 36.43 16.88
CA ILE A 168 2.90 35.81 17.18
C ILE A 168 2.25 35.27 15.92
N LYS A 169 2.35 35.96 14.78
CA LYS A 169 1.83 35.45 13.49
C LYS A 169 2.49 34.16 13.08
N ILE A 170 3.82 34.06 13.24
CA ILE A 170 4.57 32.83 12.91
C ILE A 170 4.11 31.68 13.81
N ILE A 171 4.00 31.90 15.12
CA ILE A 171 3.54 30.86 16.07
C ILE A 171 2.14 30.37 15.71
N ILE A 172 1.21 31.30 15.44
CA ILE A 172 -0.16 30.96 15.04
C ILE A 172 -0.18 30.21 13.70
N GLY A 173 0.62 30.65 12.73
CA GLY A 173 0.75 29.99 11.43
C GLY A 173 1.23 28.55 11.59
N LEU A 174 2.25 28.32 12.40
CA LEU A 174 2.76 26.99 12.72
C LEU A 174 1.69 26.12 13.40
N PHE A 175 1.02 26.64 14.42
CA PHE A 175 -0.03 25.93 15.13
C PHE A 175 -1.18 25.51 14.20
N LEU A 176 -1.66 26.44 13.38
CA LEU A 176 -2.73 26.17 12.43
C LEU A 176 -2.30 25.18 11.33
N SER A 177 -1.05 25.23 10.87
CA SER A 177 -0.54 24.28 9.88
C SER A 177 -0.50 22.86 10.42
N VAL A 178 -0.19 22.69 11.72
CA VAL A 178 -0.24 21.37 12.39
C VAL A 178 -1.68 20.86 12.46
N ILE A 179 -2.65 21.72 12.79
CA ILE A 179 -4.08 21.33 12.81
C ILE A 179 -4.53 20.87 11.42
N ILE A 180 -4.19 21.64 10.36
CA ILE A 180 -4.54 21.28 8.98
C ILE A 180 -3.90 19.96 8.58
N TYR A 181 -2.65 19.71 8.97
CA TYR A 181 -1.96 18.43 8.74
C TYR A 181 -2.72 17.26 9.39
N TYR A 182 -3.13 17.39 10.66
CA TYR A 182 -3.88 16.35 11.34
C TYR A 182 -5.27 16.11 10.72
N ILE A 183 -5.97 17.15 10.29
CA ILE A 183 -7.24 17.02 9.57
C ILE A 183 -7.02 16.23 8.27
N ASN A 184 -6.01 16.58 7.49
CA ASN A 184 -5.68 15.87 6.25
C ASN A 184 -5.36 14.40 6.50
N ASN A 185 -4.54 14.11 7.53
CA ASN A 185 -4.18 12.75 7.91
C ASN A 185 -5.39 11.93 8.42
N PHE A 186 -6.31 12.56 9.14
CA PHE A 186 -7.55 11.93 9.60
C PHE A 186 -8.40 11.45 8.43
N PHE A 187 -8.63 12.29 7.41
CA PHE A 187 -9.37 11.90 6.22
C PHE A 187 -8.64 10.82 5.41
N TYR A 188 -7.32 10.87 5.35
CA TYR A 188 -6.51 9.83 4.74
C TYR A 188 -6.72 8.46 5.41
N ILE A 189 -6.70 8.41 6.76
CA ILE A 189 -6.96 7.19 7.53
C ILE A 189 -8.39 6.67 7.30
N LEU A 190 -9.39 7.54 7.21
CA LEU A 190 -10.75 7.14 6.88
C LEU A 190 -10.85 6.52 5.48
N GLY A 191 -10.07 7.03 4.53
CA GLY A 191 -9.97 6.48 3.19
C GLY A 191 -9.29 5.10 3.16
N THR A 192 -8.16 4.92 3.85
CA THR A 192 -7.48 3.62 3.95
C THR A 192 -8.33 2.56 4.64
N SER A 193 -9.16 2.97 5.60
CA SER A 193 -10.12 2.11 6.30
C SER A 193 -11.41 1.84 5.51
N GLU A 194 -11.50 2.33 4.25
CA GLU A 194 -12.66 2.18 3.36
C GLU A 194 -13.99 2.75 3.93
N LYS A 195 -13.91 3.56 4.99
CA LYS A 195 -15.09 4.22 5.59
C LYS A 195 -15.63 5.34 4.71
N ILE A 196 -14.77 5.94 3.88
CA ILE A 196 -15.14 6.95 2.88
C ILE A 196 -14.46 6.61 1.56
N SER A 197 -14.98 7.12 0.44
CA SER A 197 -14.36 6.88 -0.87
C SER A 197 -12.97 7.52 -0.95
N VAL A 198 -12.09 6.91 -1.76
CA VAL A 198 -10.73 7.41 -2.05
C VAL A 198 -10.74 8.89 -2.46
N VAL A 199 -11.66 9.24 -3.36
CA VAL A 199 -11.80 10.61 -3.88
C VAL A 199 -12.23 11.57 -2.77
N SER A 200 -13.21 11.20 -1.96
CA SER A 200 -13.70 12.02 -0.84
C SER A 200 -12.63 12.26 0.21
N SER A 201 -11.80 11.26 0.51
CA SER A 201 -10.74 11.38 1.52
C SER A 201 -9.68 12.45 1.18
N ILE A 202 -9.50 12.76 -0.10
CA ILE A 202 -8.56 13.78 -0.58
C ILE A 202 -9.26 15.11 -0.86
N ILE A 203 -10.46 15.09 -1.46
CA ILE A 203 -11.16 16.31 -1.87
C ILE A 203 -11.71 17.07 -0.66
N ILE A 204 -12.26 16.39 0.35
CA ILE A 204 -12.87 17.07 1.50
C ILE A 204 -11.88 18.00 2.23
N PRO A 205 -10.68 17.56 2.64
CA PRO A 205 -9.72 18.47 3.29
C PRO A 205 -9.23 19.59 2.37
N LEU A 206 -9.10 19.37 1.06
CA LEU A 206 -8.73 20.39 0.10
C LEU A 206 -9.82 21.46 -0.04
N THR A 207 -11.10 21.06 -0.17
CA THR A 207 -12.22 22.00 -0.24
C THR A 207 -12.37 22.78 1.05
N PHE A 208 -12.21 22.14 2.20
CA PHE A 208 -12.22 22.81 3.50
C PHE A 208 -11.14 23.90 3.58
N LEU A 209 -9.91 23.60 3.19
CA LEU A 209 -8.80 24.56 3.17
C LEU A 209 -9.07 25.70 2.17
N THR A 210 -9.66 25.40 1.01
CA THR A 210 -10.05 26.41 0.02
C THR A 210 -11.10 27.38 0.58
N ILE A 211 -12.12 26.85 1.26
CA ILE A 211 -13.18 27.67 1.89
C ILE A 211 -12.57 28.56 2.97
N ILE A 212 -11.72 28.03 3.82
CA ILE A 212 -11.02 28.82 4.84
C ILE A 212 -10.24 29.98 4.19
N ASN A 213 -9.42 29.69 3.18
CA ASN A 213 -8.65 30.71 2.48
C ASN A 213 -9.58 31.79 1.89
N PHE A 214 -10.67 31.40 1.26
CA PHE A 214 -11.63 32.34 0.68
C PHE A 214 -12.27 33.25 1.73
N LEU A 215 -12.71 32.68 2.87
CA LEU A 215 -13.32 33.46 3.97
C LEU A 215 -12.32 34.46 4.58
N PHE A 216 -11.08 34.06 4.79
CA PHE A 216 -10.05 34.94 5.33
C PHE A 216 -9.66 36.06 4.34
N LEU A 217 -9.52 35.73 3.05
CA LEU A 217 -9.28 36.73 2.00
C LEU A 217 -10.40 37.77 1.92
N ARG A 218 -11.66 37.31 1.96
CA ARG A 218 -12.81 38.22 1.98
C ARG A 218 -12.77 39.20 3.18
N ASN A 219 -12.44 38.66 4.36
CA ASN A 219 -12.33 39.50 5.56
C ASN A 219 -11.22 40.54 5.50
N ILE A 220 -10.13 40.28 4.77
CA ILE A 220 -9.02 41.25 4.57
C ILE A 220 -9.45 42.32 3.58
N ASN A 221 -10.16 41.97 2.50
CA ASN A 221 -10.56 42.90 1.44
C ASN A 221 -11.83 43.72 1.78
N ALA A 222 -12.65 43.26 2.71
CA ALA A 222 -13.89 43.94 3.09
C ALA A 222 -13.68 45.14 4.05
N LYS A 223 -12.43 45.54 4.26
CA LYS A 223 -12.00 46.67 5.12
C LYS A 223 -10.95 47.51 4.44
#